data_0914e4c92219aab2ce218b8128a6f9ed
#
_entry.id   0914e4c92219aab2ce218b8128a6f9ed
#
_cell.length_a   1.000
_cell.length_b   1.000
_cell.length_c   1.000
_cell.angle_alpha   90.00
_cell.angle_beta   90.00
_cell.angle_gamma   90.00
#
_symmetry.space_group_name_H-M   'P 1'
#
loop_
_entity.id
_entity.type
_entity.pdbx_description
1 polymer ?
#
loop_
_entity_poly.entity_id
_entity_poly.type
_entity_poly.pdbx_seq_one_letter_code
_entity_poly.pdbx_strand_id
1 'polypeptide(L)'
;VFSSGEMLRSSFLEMEDEVDPRRASFLPEAYMVRHGITQHKLVDIIKQFQGLRVVVIGDLIIDDYIDCDPLGMSQEDPTLVVSPRQTRRFVGGAGIVAAHGQGLGAQVTLLSVTGVDDVARDAERRIGDYGVLTVLLQDETRPTTLKQRFRASGKTLLRVSHLRQHSISRELT
;
A
#
# COMPACT_ATOMS: atom_id res chain seq x y z
N VAL A 1 -7.39 -6.67 7.74
CA VAL A 1 -7.42 -5.65 6.69
C VAL A 1 -8.36 -4.57 7.19
N PHE A 2 -7.82 -3.44 7.63
CA PHE A 2 -8.67 -2.32 8.02
C PHE A 2 -9.11 -1.60 6.75
N SER A 3 -10.41 -1.43 6.56
CA SER A 3 -10.92 -0.58 5.48
C SER A 3 -10.58 0.89 5.83
N SER A 4 -10.33 1.70 4.81
CA SER A 4 -10.09 3.15 5.02
C SER A 4 -11.25 3.81 5.81
N GLY A 5 -12.46 3.27 5.68
CA GLY A 5 -13.63 3.74 6.44
C GLY A 5 -13.62 3.33 7.92
N GLU A 6 -13.07 2.15 8.27
CA GLU A 6 -12.90 1.74 9.67
C GLU A 6 -11.76 2.51 10.35
N MET A 7 -10.66 2.76 9.62
CA MET A 7 -9.54 3.55 10.12
C MET A 7 -9.97 5.01 10.43
N LEU A 8 -10.78 5.61 9.56
CA LEU A 8 -11.37 6.94 9.82
C LEU A 8 -12.35 6.92 10.99
N ARG A 9 -13.19 5.89 11.11
CA ARG A 9 -14.14 5.77 12.24
C ARG A 9 -13.43 5.53 13.56
N SER A 10 -12.43 4.64 13.64
CA SER A 10 -11.70 4.41 14.89
C SER A 10 -10.92 5.65 15.32
N SER A 11 -10.28 6.37 14.39
CA SER A 11 -9.56 7.61 14.70
C SER A 11 -10.48 8.73 15.21
N PHE A 12 -11.76 8.76 14.79
CA PHE A 12 -12.70 9.75 15.27
C PHE A 12 -13.37 9.36 16.61
N LEU A 13 -13.50 8.06 16.91
CA LEU A 13 -14.11 7.58 18.15
C LEU A 13 -13.11 7.54 19.33
N GLU A 14 -11.81 7.39 19.06
CA GLU A 14 -10.75 7.43 20.09
C GLU A 14 -10.36 8.86 20.51
N MET A 15 -10.92 9.91 19.91
CA MET A 15 -10.59 11.30 20.19
C MET A 15 -11.35 11.90 21.40
N GLU A 16 -12.16 11.13 22.11
CA GLU A 16 -12.91 11.64 23.30
C GLU A 16 -12.14 11.48 24.63
N ASP A 17 -11.01 10.75 24.68
CA ASP A 17 -10.26 10.55 25.93
C ASP A 17 -8.85 11.15 25.88
N GLU A 18 -8.61 12.14 26.75
CA GLU A 18 -7.35 12.77 27.15
C GLU A 18 -6.45 13.33 26.05
N VAL A 19 -6.68 14.59 25.69
CA VAL A 19 -5.78 15.39 24.85
C VAL A 19 -4.45 15.62 25.59
N ASP A 20 -3.39 14.88 25.25
CA ASP A 20 -2.00 15.23 25.63
C ASP A 20 -1.68 16.63 25.07
N PRO A 21 -1.42 17.66 25.93
CA PRO A 21 -1.13 19.01 25.47
C PRO A 21 0.09 19.11 24.54
N ARG A 22 0.95 18.09 24.49
CA ARG A 22 2.07 18.01 23.56
C ARG A 22 1.68 17.56 22.16
N ARG A 23 0.50 16.94 21.98
CA ARG A 23 -0.12 16.60 20.70
C ARG A 23 -0.93 17.73 20.06
N ALA A 24 -1.24 18.77 20.84
CA ALA A 24 -2.10 19.87 20.41
C ALA A 24 -1.63 20.63 19.17
N SER A 25 -0.33 20.61 18.83
CA SER A 25 0.22 21.26 17.64
C SER A 25 -0.11 20.56 16.31
N PHE A 26 -0.62 19.32 16.36
CA PHE A 26 -0.94 18.52 15.18
C PHE A 26 -2.43 18.18 15.05
N LEU A 27 -3.30 18.75 15.87
CA LEU A 27 -4.72 18.55 15.75
C LEU A 27 -5.25 19.16 14.44
N PRO A 28 -6.00 18.39 13.63
CA PRO A 28 -6.50 18.85 12.35
C PRO A 28 -7.53 19.97 12.47
N GLU A 29 -8.12 20.17 13.66
CA GLU A 29 -9.21 21.13 13.88
C GLU A 29 -8.79 22.58 13.56
N ALA A 30 -7.62 23.02 14.01
CA ALA A 30 -7.12 24.37 13.70
C ALA A 30 -6.94 24.58 12.19
N TYR A 31 -6.49 23.55 11.48
CA TYR A 31 -6.41 23.56 10.03
C TYR A 31 -7.80 23.58 9.40
N MET A 32 -8.70 22.71 9.86
CA MET A 32 -10.07 22.63 9.35
C MET A 32 -10.83 23.93 9.51
N VAL A 33 -10.74 24.56 10.68
CA VAL A 33 -11.38 25.86 10.95
C VAL A 33 -10.82 26.92 10.00
N ARG A 34 -9.49 27.05 9.88
CA ARG A 34 -8.83 28.03 9.02
C ARG A 34 -9.22 27.91 7.56
N HIS A 35 -9.46 26.67 7.08
CA HIS A 35 -9.81 26.38 5.69
C HIS A 35 -11.31 26.17 5.46
N GLY A 36 -12.15 26.37 6.47
CA GLY A 36 -13.61 26.20 6.38
C GLY A 36 -14.00 24.74 6.04
N ILE A 37 -13.19 23.78 6.47
CA ILE A 37 -13.45 22.35 6.29
C ILE A 37 -14.35 21.89 7.46
N THR A 38 -15.50 21.34 7.12
CA THR A 38 -16.40 20.74 8.10
C THR A 38 -16.54 19.24 7.82
N GLN A 39 -16.87 18.47 8.86
CA GLN A 39 -17.12 17.05 8.72
C GLN A 39 -18.23 16.78 7.69
N HIS A 40 -19.28 17.58 7.68
CA HIS A 40 -20.39 17.46 6.73
C HIS A 40 -19.90 17.64 5.28
N LYS A 41 -19.09 18.67 5.00
CA LYS A 41 -18.49 18.87 3.67
C LYS A 41 -17.63 17.70 3.23
N LEU A 42 -16.84 17.10 4.16
CA LEU A 42 -16.02 15.92 3.86
C LEU A 42 -16.88 14.72 3.48
N VAL A 43 -17.94 14.47 4.25
CA VAL A 43 -18.90 13.39 3.97
C VAL A 43 -19.57 13.59 2.60
N ASP A 44 -19.98 14.82 2.28
CA ASP A 44 -20.61 15.12 0.99
C ASP A 44 -19.65 14.94 -0.19
N ILE A 45 -18.38 15.31 -0.03
CA ILE A 45 -17.35 15.06 -1.03
C ILE A 45 -17.15 13.56 -1.22
N ILE A 46 -17.03 12.78 -0.14
CA ILE A 46 -16.85 11.32 -0.22
C ILE A 46 -18.04 10.66 -0.92
N LYS A 47 -19.27 11.09 -0.66
CA LYS A 47 -20.46 10.58 -1.36
C LYS A 47 -20.40 10.78 -2.88
N GLN A 48 -19.74 11.84 -3.36
CA GLN A 48 -19.61 12.12 -4.78
C GLN A 48 -18.69 11.11 -5.50
N PHE A 49 -17.84 10.37 -4.77
CA PHE A 49 -17.00 9.32 -5.36
C PHE A 49 -17.83 8.15 -5.91
N GLN A 50 -19.03 7.89 -5.37
CA GLN A 50 -19.86 6.74 -5.74
C GLN A 50 -20.27 6.69 -7.22
N GLY A 51 -20.22 7.79 -7.94
CA GLY A 51 -20.55 7.84 -9.37
C GLY A 51 -19.32 7.91 -10.29
N LEU A 52 -18.11 7.99 -9.73
CA LEU A 52 -16.90 8.19 -10.50
C LEU A 52 -16.40 6.86 -11.08
N ARG A 53 -15.96 6.93 -12.35
CA ARG A 53 -15.16 5.89 -12.99
C ARG A 53 -13.73 6.41 -13.10
N VAL A 54 -12.79 5.69 -12.47
CA VAL A 54 -11.39 6.10 -12.35
C VAL A 54 -10.50 5.02 -12.96
N VAL A 55 -9.56 5.43 -13.81
CA VAL A 55 -8.46 4.57 -14.26
C VAL A 55 -7.20 5.02 -13.55
N VAL A 56 -6.58 4.08 -12.82
CA VAL A 56 -5.28 4.28 -12.19
C VAL A 56 -4.23 3.61 -13.08
N ILE A 57 -3.26 4.39 -13.55
CA ILE A 57 -2.17 3.91 -14.42
C ILE A 57 -0.87 4.08 -13.64
N GLY A 58 -0.07 3.02 -13.53
CA GLY A 58 1.23 3.10 -12.87
C GLY A 58 1.77 1.74 -12.43
N ASP A 59 2.92 1.78 -11.74
CA ASP A 59 3.61 0.58 -11.32
C ASP A 59 2.87 -0.13 -10.19
N LEU A 60 2.50 -1.39 -10.43
CA LEU A 60 2.04 -2.30 -9.41
C LEU A 60 3.25 -2.84 -8.64
N ILE A 61 3.24 -2.66 -7.32
CA ILE A 61 4.30 -3.09 -6.43
C ILE A 61 3.72 -4.06 -5.40
N ILE A 62 4.42 -5.13 -5.13
CA ILE A 62 4.16 -6.01 -3.99
C ILE A 62 5.22 -5.75 -2.93
N ASP A 63 4.77 -5.49 -1.71
CA ASP A 63 5.61 -5.25 -0.54
C ASP A 63 5.52 -6.42 0.44
N ASP A 64 6.62 -7.14 0.64
CA ASP A 64 6.74 -8.18 1.66
C ASP A 64 7.48 -7.64 2.88
N TYR A 65 6.82 -7.69 4.03
CA TYR A 65 7.43 -7.46 5.34
C TYR A 65 7.71 -8.81 5.99
N ILE A 66 8.99 -9.15 6.09
CA ILE A 66 9.47 -10.42 6.59
C ILE A 66 10.02 -10.19 7.99
N ASP A 67 9.21 -10.55 8.99
CA ASP A 67 9.64 -10.46 10.39
C ASP A 67 10.57 -11.65 10.71
N CYS A 68 11.74 -11.36 11.24
CA CYS A 68 12.81 -12.31 11.48
C CYS A 68 13.26 -12.31 12.94
N ASP A 69 13.75 -13.47 13.41
CA ASP A 69 14.53 -13.59 14.62
C ASP A 69 16.01 -13.39 14.31
N PRO A 70 16.72 -12.50 15.01
CA PRO A 70 18.16 -12.37 14.85
C PRO A 70 18.86 -13.56 15.53
N LEU A 71 19.70 -14.27 14.79
CA LEU A 71 20.47 -15.41 15.31
C LEU A 71 21.89 -15.02 15.74
N GLY A 72 22.34 -13.81 15.41
CA GLY A 72 23.67 -13.31 15.71
C GLY A 72 24.50 -13.05 14.46
N MET A 73 25.82 -12.94 14.66
CA MET A 73 26.76 -12.79 13.55
C MET A 73 27.18 -14.16 13.02
N SER A 74 27.36 -14.25 11.71
CA SER A 74 27.94 -15.43 11.07
C SER A 74 29.37 -15.68 11.60
N GLN A 75 29.76 -16.94 11.65
CA GLN A 75 31.14 -17.34 11.96
C GLN A 75 32.07 -17.30 10.76
N GLU A 76 31.51 -17.28 9.55
CA GLU A 76 32.26 -17.31 8.30
C GLU A 76 32.57 -15.89 7.78
N ASP A 77 31.57 -14.98 7.89
CA ASP A 77 31.66 -13.59 7.41
C ASP A 77 31.07 -12.62 8.43
N PRO A 78 31.46 -11.35 8.48
CA PRO A 78 30.87 -10.34 9.37
C PRO A 78 29.46 -9.95 8.92
N THR A 79 28.56 -10.93 8.86
CA THR A 79 27.20 -10.83 8.33
C THR A 79 26.18 -11.19 9.42
N LEU A 80 25.10 -10.43 9.51
CA LEU A 80 23.99 -10.74 10.41
C LEU A 80 23.19 -11.91 9.87
N VAL A 81 22.99 -12.94 10.71
CA VAL A 81 22.14 -14.10 10.39
C VAL A 81 20.79 -13.92 11.02
N VAL A 82 19.74 -14.12 10.22
CA VAL A 82 18.35 -14.01 10.67
C VAL A 82 17.54 -15.21 10.20
N SER A 83 16.53 -15.59 10.99
CA SER A 83 15.56 -16.64 10.64
C SER A 83 14.21 -15.99 10.36
N PRO A 84 13.63 -16.10 9.15
CA PRO A 84 12.28 -15.61 8.88
C PRO A 84 11.23 -16.36 9.71
N ARG A 85 10.32 -15.60 10.33
CA ARG A 85 9.19 -16.13 11.12
C ARG A 85 7.86 -15.98 10.41
N GLN A 86 7.61 -14.79 9.89
CA GLN A 86 6.33 -14.43 9.29
C GLN A 86 6.54 -13.46 8.15
N THR A 87 5.83 -13.68 7.06
CA THR A 87 5.76 -12.74 5.94
C THR A 87 4.37 -12.14 5.86
N ARG A 88 4.29 -10.81 5.87
CA ARG A 88 3.08 -10.05 5.61
C ARG A 88 3.22 -9.37 4.27
N ARG A 89 2.31 -9.67 3.35
CA ARG A 89 2.33 -9.17 1.98
C ARG A 89 1.25 -8.12 1.78
N PHE A 90 1.63 -7.01 1.16
CA PHE A 90 0.75 -5.89 0.86
C PHE A 90 0.86 -5.50 -0.61
N VAL A 91 -0.24 -4.95 -1.13
CA VAL A 91 -0.26 -4.29 -2.42
C VAL A 91 0.19 -2.85 -2.22
N GLY A 92 1.13 -2.39 -3.04
CA GLY A 92 1.69 -1.03 -3.02
C GLY A 92 1.60 -0.36 -4.40
N GLY A 93 2.28 0.78 -4.54
CA GLY A 93 2.30 1.54 -5.78
C GLY A 93 0.91 1.92 -6.28
N ALA A 94 0.68 1.79 -7.58
CA ALA A 94 -0.62 2.08 -8.21
C ALA A 94 -1.74 1.17 -7.68
N GLY A 95 -1.42 -0.06 -7.25
CA GLY A 95 -2.40 -1.00 -6.72
C GLY A 95 -3.09 -0.50 -5.46
N ILE A 96 -2.34 0.05 -4.48
CA ILE A 96 -2.95 0.58 -3.26
C ILE A 96 -3.72 1.87 -3.54
N VAL A 97 -3.28 2.70 -4.49
CA VAL A 97 -4.02 3.90 -4.92
C VAL A 97 -5.38 3.50 -5.49
N ALA A 98 -5.41 2.47 -6.35
CA ALA A 98 -6.64 1.93 -6.90
C ALA A 98 -7.57 1.39 -5.81
N ALA A 99 -7.03 0.62 -4.85
CA ALA A 99 -7.80 0.10 -3.72
C ALA A 99 -8.40 1.22 -2.85
N HIS A 100 -7.67 2.31 -2.61
CA HIS A 100 -8.20 3.47 -1.88
C HIS A 100 -9.33 4.16 -2.64
N GLY A 101 -9.18 4.36 -3.97
CA GLY A 101 -10.25 4.94 -4.79
C GLY A 101 -11.53 4.09 -4.76
N GLN A 102 -11.37 2.77 -4.86
CA GLN A 102 -12.48 1.81 -4.75
C GLN A 102 -13.11 1.86 -3.35
N GLY A 103 -12.29 1.89 -2.29
CA GLY A 103 -12.75 1.99 -0.91
C GLY A 103 -13.51 3.29 -0.60
N LEU A 104 -13.27 4.36 -1.34
CA LEU A 104 -14.02 5.62 -1.26
C LEU A 104 -15.34 5.57 -2.06
N GLY A 105 -15.61 4.50 -2.81
CA GLY A 105 -16.86 4.28 -3.53
C GLY A 105 -16.80 4.53 -5.04
N ALA A 106 -15.63 4.88 -5.59
CA ALA A 106 -15.47 4.98 -7.04
C ALA A 106 -15.40 3.57 -7.69
N GLN A 107 -15.74 3.48 -8.97
CA GLN A 107 -15.48 2.29 -9.79
C GLN A 107 -14.07 2.41 -10.38
N VAL A 108 -13.15 1.59 -9.92
CA VAL A 108 -11.74 1.75 -10.28
C VAL A 108 -11.24 0.62 -11.16
N THR A 109 -10.53 0.99 -12.23
CA THR A 109 -9.75 0.07 -13.06
C THR A 109 -8.27 0.38 -12.87
N LEU A 110 -7.46 -0.62 -12.52
CA LEU A 110 -6.02 -0.53 -12.49
C LEU A 110 -5.43 -1.01 -13.83
N LEU A 111 -4.67 -0.15 -14.48
CA LEU A 111 -3.84 -0.50 -15.64
C LEU A 111 -2.37 -0.50 -15.20
N SER A 112 -1.70 -1.65 -15.32
CA SER A 112 -0.30 -1.80 -14.95
C SER A 112 0.41 -2.84 -15.83
N VAL A 113 1.74 -2.90 -15.73
CA VAL A 113 2.56 -3.91 -16.36
C VAL A 113 3.14 -4.83 -15.28
N THR A 114 3.05 -6.14 -15.51
CA THR A 114 3.58 -7.16 -14.60
C THR A 114 4.48 -8.15 -15.35
N GLY A 115 5.25 -8.92 -14.63
CA GLY A 115 5.87 -10.13 -15.17
C GLY A 115 4.86 -11.26 -15.35
N VAL A 116 5.37 -12.39 -15.86
CA VAL A 116 4.61 -13.66 -15.98
C VAL A 116 5.06 -14.59 -14.86
N ASP A 117 4.67 -14.26 -13.63
CA ASP A 117 5.14 -14.94 -12.43
C ASP A 117 4.04 -15.10 -11.35
N ASP A 118 4.36 -15.86 -10.29
CA ASP A 118 3.44 -16.08 -9.18
C ASP A 118 3.10 -14.80 -8.42
N VAL A 119 4.01 -13.83 -8.42
CA VAL A 119 3.79 -12.53 -7.76
C VAL A 119 2.69 -11.76 -8.49
N ALA A 120 2.68 -11.80 -9.86
CA ALA A 120 1.62 -11.21 -10.65
C ALA A 120 0.25 -11.83 -10.32
N ARG A 121 0.17 -13.15 -10.29
CA ARG A 121 -1.07 -13.88 -9.99
C ARG A 121 -1.61 -13.56 -8.58
N ASP A 122 -0.72 -13.52 -7.59
CA ASP A 122 -1.10 -13.16 -6.22
C ASP A 122 -1.53 -11.70 -6.11
N ALA A 123 -0.84 -10.79 -6.82
CA ALA A 123 -1.19 -9.37 -6.87
C ALA A 123 -2.58 -9.14 -7.47
N GLU A 124 -2.88 -9.78 -8.60
CA GLU A 124 -4.17 -9.69 -9.27
C GLU A 124 -5.31 -10.15 -8.36
N ARG A 125 -5.14 -11.30 -7.69
CA ARG A 125 -6.12 -11.81 -6.73
C ARG A 125 -6.36 -10.82 -5.59
N ARG A 126 -5.29 -10.29 -4.97
CA ARG A 126 -5.39 -9.33 -3.86
C ARG A 126 -6.06 -8.04 -4.25
N ILE A 127 -5.79 -7.55 -5.46
CA ILE A 127 -6.44 -6.34 -5.98
C ILE A 127 -7.92 -6.62 -6.25
N GLY A 128 -8.25 -7.79 -6.78
CA GLY A 128 -9.63 -8.26 -6.93
C GLY A 128 -10.39 -8.33 -5.61
N ASP A 129 -9.74 -8.75 -4.51
CA ASP A 129 -10.32 -8.78 -3.17
C ASP A 129 -10.75 -7.37 -2.68
N TYR A 130 -10.17 -6.29 -3.22
CA TYR A 130 -10.60 -4.91 -2.99
C TYR A 130 -11.74 -4.46 -3.91
N GLY A 131 -12.18 -5.30 -4.85
CA GLY A 131 -13.21 -4.96 -5.85
C GLY A 131 -12.71 -4.11 -7.02
N VAL A 132 -11.40 -3.94 -7.18
CA VAL A 132 -10.79 -3.19 -8.29
C VAL A 132 -10.71 -4.08 -9.52
N LEU A 133 -11.13 -3.56 -10.67
CA LEU A 133 -10.91 -4.21 -11.96
C LEU A 133 -9.45 -4.06 -12.37
N THR A 134 -8.86 -5.12 -12.91
CA THR A 134 -7.45 -5.12 -13.34
C THR A 134 -7.31 -5.29 -14.85
N VAL A 135 -6.41 -4.51 -15.44
CA VAL A 135 -5.86 -4.71 -16.78
C VAL A 135 -4.35 -4.80 -16.62
N LEU A 136 -3.81 -6.02 -16.47
CA LEU A 136 -2.40 -6.26 -16.26
C LEU A 136 -1.77 -6.73 -17.57
N LEU A 137 -0.97 -5.84 -18.18
CA LEU A 137 -0.19 -6.16 -19.37
C LEU A 137 1.03 -6.99 -18.94
N GLN A 138 1.21 -8.15 -19.55
CA GLN A 138 2.29 -9.07 -19.23
C GLN A 138 3.55 -8.73 -20.06
N ASP A 139 4.69 -8.62 -19.39
CA ASP A 139 6.01 -8.40 -19.99
C ASP A 139 6.97 -9.49 -19.49
N GLU A 140 7.27 -10.48 -20.35
CA GLU A 140 8.15 -11.59 -20.03
C GLU A 140 9.61 -11.17 -19.74
N THR A 141 9.99 -9.95 -20.12
CA THR A 141 11.36 -9.45 -19.95
C THR A 141 11.64 -8.93 -18.54
N ARG A 142 10.62 -8.85 -17.68
CA ARG A 142 10.74 -8.32 -16.31
C ARG A 142 10.01 -9.19 -15.29
N PRO A 143 10.50 -9.25 -14.04
CA PRO A 143 9.69 -9.77 -12.95
C PRO A 143 8.62 -8.74 -12.54
N THR A 144 7.54 -9.21 -11.95
CA THR A 144 6.62 -8.33 -11.20
C THR A 144 7.38 -7.68 -10.06
N THR A 145 7.20 -6.36 -9.88
CA THR A 145 7.95 -5.61 -8.88
C THR A 145 7.61 -6.09 -7.47
N LEU A 146 8.60 -6.73 -6.83
CA LEU A 146 8.51 -7.21 -5.45
C LEU A 146 9.58 -6.52 -4.60
N LYS A 147 9.17 -5.91 -3.48
CA LYS A 147 10.05 -5.30 -2.49
C LYS A 147 9.94 -6.05 -1.17
N GLN A 148 11.03 -6.65 -0.74
CA GLN A 148 11.10 -7.41 0.49
C GLN A 148 11.86 -6.62 1.56
N ARG A 149 11.29 -6.53 2.76
CA ARG A 149 11.88 -5.87 3.92
C ARG A 149 12.06 -6.89 5.02
N PHE A 150 13.30 -7.30 5.25
CA PHE A 150 13.68 -8.17 6.37
C PHE A 150 13.80 -7.31 7.62
N ARG A 151 13.05 -7.65 8.67
CA ARG A 151 12.92 -6.85 9.88
C ARG A 151 13.17 -7.71 11.13
N ALA A 152 13.88 -7.15 12.09
CA ALA A 152 13.98 -7.73 13.43
C ALA A 152 13.86 -6.63 14.47
N SER A 153 13.21 -6.91 15.61
CA SER A 153 13.02 -5.97 16.72
C SER A 153 12.52 -4.59 16.29
N GLY A 154 11.58 -4.56 15.33
CA GLY A 154 10.97 -3.32 14.80
C GLY A 154 11.83 -2.55 13.78
N LYS A 155 13.08 -2.96 13.54
CA LYS A 155 14.00 -2.31 12.59
C LYS A 155 14.11 -3.08 11.28
N THR A 156 14.26 -2.37 10.16
CA THR A 156 14.59 -2.98 8.87
C THR A 156 16.09 -3.22 8.80
N LEU A 157 16.48 -4.46 8.58
CA LEU A 157 17.87 -4.91 8.46
C LEU A 157 18.34 -4.86 7.01
N LEU A 158 17.49 -5.31 6.08
CA LEU A 158 17.81 -5.43 4.66
C LEU A 158 16.56 -5.17 3.82
N ARG A 159 16.76 -4.58 2.65
CA ARG A 159 15.75 -4.45 1.59
C ARG A 159 16.26 -5.15 0.34
N VAL A 160 15.44 -6.03 -0.22
CA VAL A 160 15.69 -6.69 -1.50
C VAL A 160 14.60 -6.26 -2.46
N SER A 161 14.98 -5.84 -3.66
CA SER A 161 14.03 -5.40 -4.68
C SER A 161 14.20 -6.20 -5.96
N HIS A 162 13.17 -6.91 -6.34
CA HIS A 162 13.06 -7.62 -7.62
C HIS A 162 12.33 -6.69 -8.59
N LEU A 163 13.07 -6.07 -9.48
CA LEU A 163 12.54 -5.13 -10.46
C LEU A 163 13.49 -5.01 -11.67
N ARG A 164 12.95 -4.47 -12.76
CA ARG A 164 13.72 -4.02 -13.91
C ARG A 164 13.55 -2.52 -14.08
N GLN A 165 14.62 -1.82 -14.45
CA GLN A 165 14.64 -0.36 -14.61
C GLN A 165 14.52 0.11 -16.07
N HIS A 166 14.49 -0.82 -17.05
CA HIS A 166 14.30 -0.44 -18.44
C HIS A 166 12.81 -0.09 -18.72
N SER A 167 12.60 0.75 -19.71
CA SER A 167 11.26 1.10 -20.17
C SER A 167 10.48 -0.13 -20.64
N ILE A 168 9.15 -0.07 -20.56
CA ILE A 168 8.29 -1.07 -21.20
C ILE A 168 8.47 -1.02 -22.72
N SER A 169 8.22 -2.16 -23.39
CA SER A 169 8.32 -2.23 -24.85
C SER A 169 7.30 -1.32 -25.52
N ARG A 170 7.61 -0.87 -26.75
CA ARG A 170 6.67 -0.06 -27.54
C ARG A 170 5.37 -0.80 -27.88
N GLU A 171 5.39 -2.13 -27.85
CA GLU A 171 4.23 -2.97 -28.12
C GLU A 171 3.21 -2.94 -26.96
N LEU A 172 3.66 -2.58 -25.76
CA LEU A 172 2.85 -2.45 -24.55
C LEU A 172 2.46 -0.99 -24.26
N THR A 173 2.86 -0.05 -25.09
CA THR A 173 2.57 1.38 -24.92
C THR A 173 1.47 1.82 -25.84
#